data_197ded8b3235620de4c997efbe0869b9
#
_entry.id   197ded8b3235620de4c997efbe0869b9
#
_cell.length_a   1.000
_cell.length_b   1.000
_cell.length_c   1.000
_cell.angle_alpha   90.00
_cell.angle_beta   90.00
_cell.angle_gamma   90.00
#
_symmetry.space_group_name_H-M   'P 1'
#
loop_
_entity.id
_entity.type
_entity.pdbx_description
1 polymer ?
#
loop_
_entity_poly.entity_id
_entity_poly.type
_entity_poly.pdbx_seq_one_letter_code
_entity_poly.pdbx_strand_id
1 'polypeptide(L)'
;MLVSDSTWTHLRIPFFFLLSPVYFFSWSQVVTGEWSWFEAALIFVLPHFLLYPAANGYNSYFDKDEGSIGILEKPPTVTDELYWTTWALEGIAVLVGAVLLNSSFLATALLGVVFSKAYSHPAVRIKAYPILSWILVPVVQGYCSILGITGALLSSSTGYQDMRIHLAGILTTLQLLAFYPMGQVYQHDEDRKRGDMTISLVLGVRGTFKLAWCCAAVANAGFLLYFVTYYKNYGTVCLALLGSLVPPTVYAWGWSRRVWADEKAADFKGTMKLFWLGAMCNNLFYMWLTYFTYMYE
;
A
#
# COMPACT_ATOMS: atom_id res chain seq x y z
N MET A 1 -23.02 -2.60 -20.34
CA MET A 1 -21.96 -2.01 -19.51
C MET A 1 -20.93 -1.36 -20.41
N LEU A 2 -20.34 -0.26 -20.00
CA LEU A 2 -19.28 0.42 -20.78
C LEU A 2 -17.95 -0.37 -20.77
N VAL A 3 -17.79 -1.32 -19.82
CA VAL A 3 -16.58 -2.10 -19.60
C VAL A 3 -16.97 -3.55 -19.30
N SER A 4 -16.21 -4.53 -19.79
CA SER A 4 -16.48 -5.96 -19.57
C SER A 4 -16.32 -6.37 -18.10
N ASP A 5 -17.02 -7.44 -17.68
CA ASP A 5 -16.93 -7.98 -16.32
C ASP A 5 -15.50 -8.43 -15.99
N SER A 6 -14.75 -8.94 -16.96
CA SER A 6 -13.34 -9.30 -16.79
C SER A 6 -12.50 -8.07 -16.47
N THR A 7 -12.61 -7.02 -17.26
CA THR A 7 -11.88 -5.76 -17.04
C THR A 7 -12.22 -5.18 -15.67
N TRP A 8 -13.52 -5.10 -15.31
CA TRP A 8 -13.96 -4.62 -14.00
C TRP A 8 -13.35 -5.41 -12.85
N THR A 9 -13.32 -6.74 -12.98
CA THR A 9 -12.74 -7.62 -11.96
C THR A 9 -11.25 -7.37 -11.77
N HIS A 10 -10.49 -7.21 -12.88
CA HIS A 10 -9.04 -6.97 -12.82
C HIS A 10 -8.63 -5.60 -12.30
N LEU A 11 -9.52 -4.61 -12.30
CA LEU A 11 -9.29 -3.33 -11.62
C LEU A 11 -9.20 -3.48 -10.11
N ARG A 12 -9.76 -4.56 -9.54
CA ARG A 12 -9.63 -4.89 -8.10
C ARG A 12 -9.99 -3.70 -7.20
N ILE A 13 -11.07 -2.98 -7.50
CA ILE A 13 -11.45 -1.76 -6.78
C ILE A 13 -11.42 -1.95 -5.25
N PRO A 14 -11.94 -3.05 -4.65
CA PRO A 14 -11.90 -3.22 -3.19
C PRO A 14 -10.49 -3.24 -2.59
N PHE A 15 -9.45 -3.36 -3.41
CA PHE A 15 -8.05 -3.28 -2.96
C PHE A 15 -7.71 -1.91 -2.36
N PHE A 16 -8.48 -0.86 -2.67
CA PHE A 16 -8.31 0.48 -2.10
C PHE A 16 -8.26 0.47 -0.57
N PHE A 17 -9.04 -0.41 0.06
CA PHE A 17 -9.10 -0.51 1.53
C PHE A 17 -7.77 -0.94 2.15
N LEU A 18 -6.98 -1.75 1.43
CA LEU A 18 -5.66 -2.20 1.89
C LEU A 18 -4.62 -1.08 1.82
N LEU A 19 -4.83 -0.07 0.98
CA LEU A 19 -3.91 1.04 0.75
C LEU A 19 -4.32 2.32 1.51
N SER A 20 -5.59 2.44 1.90
CA SER A 20 -6.13 3.62 2.58
C SER A 20 -5.48 3.98 3.94
N PRO A 21 -4.85 3.06 4.71
CA PRO A 21 -4.14 3.45 5.92
C PRO A 21 -3.07 4.52 5.70
N VAL A 22 -2.39 4.51 4.54
CA VAL A 22 -1.37 5.50 4.18
C VAL A 22 -1.99 6.90 4.07
N TYR A 23 -3.17 7.00 3.45
CA TYR A 23 -3.89 8.26 3.35
C TYR A 23 -4.30 8.80 4.72
N PHE A 24 -4.93 7.99 5.58
CA PHE A 24 -5.37 8.44 6.90
C PHE A 24 -4.18 8.80 7.80
N PHE A 25 -3.08 8.07 7.72
CA PHE A 25 -1.86 8.45 8.43
C PHE A 25 -1.29 9.77 7.93
N SER A 26 -1.23 10.00 6.61
CA SER A 26 -0.83 11.28 6.03
C SER A 26 -1.71 12.43 6.53
N TRP A 27 -3.02 12.22 6.54
CA TRP A 27 -3.97 13.24 7.00
C TRP A 27 -3.78 13.57 8.48
N SER A 28 -3.53 12.57 9.34
CA SER A 28 -3.27 12.82 10.77
C SER A 28 -2.05 13.71 11.02
N GLN A 29 -1.09 13.77 10.07
CA GLN A 29 0.10 14.64 10.20
C GLN A 29 -0.20 16.12 9.98
N VAL A 30 -1.28 16.44 9.28
CA VAL A 30 -1.59 17.80 8.81
C VAL A 30 -2.97 18.29 9.22
N VAL A 31 -3.71 17.52 10.02
CA VAL A 31 -5.11 17.80 10.36
C VAL A 31 -5.32 19.11 11.12
N THR A 32 -4.29 19.62 11.81
CA THR A 32 -4.32 20.92 12.51
C THR A 32 -3.97 22.10 11.60
N GLY A 33 -3.57 21.84 10.35
CA GLY A 33 -3.29 22.86 9.34
C GLY A 33 -4.54 23.30 8.59
N GLU A 34 -4.35 24.25 7.66
CA GLU A 34 -5.42 24.64 6.73
C GLU A 34 -5.51 23.63 5.57
N TRP A 35 -6.68 23.05 5.39
CA TRP A 35 -7.00 22.11 4.31
C TRP A 35 -8.49 22.17 3.95
N SER A 36 -8.83 21.72 2.74
CA SER A 36 -10.19 21.72 2.21
C SER A 36 -10.77 20.31 2.21
N TRP A 37 -12.01 20.13 2.68
CA TRP A 37 -12.74 18.85 2.59
C TRP A 37 -12.87 18.36 1.15
N PHE A 38 -13.07 19.27 0.20
CA PHE A 38 -13.16 18.92 -1.22
C PHE A 38 -11.83 18.37 -1.74
N GLU A 39 -10.73 19.06 -1.43
CA GLU A 39 -9.38 18.61 -1.84
C GLU A 39 -9.01 17.29 -1.15
N ALA A 40 -9.27 17.17 0.15
CA ALA A 40 -9.02 15.94 0.89
C ALA A 40 -9.80 14.75 0.29
N ALA A 41 -11.08 14.95 -0.06
CA ALA A 41 -11.87 13.93 -0.75
C ALA A 41 -11.30 13.57 -2.14
N LEU A 42 -10.87 14.55 -2.94
CA LEU A 42 -10.24 14.29 -4.24
C LEU A 42 -8.90 13.56 -4.11
N ILE A 43 -8.05 13.98 -3.14
CA ILE A 43 -6.76 13.33 -2.84
C ILE A 43 -6.96 11.87 -2.39
N PHE A 44 -8.11 11.55 -1.81
CA PHE A 44 -8.50 10.17 -1.52
C PHE A 44 -9.03 9.45 -2.76
N VAL A 45 -10.03 10.04 -3.43
CA VAL A 45 -10.80 9.36 -4.50
C VAL A 45 -9.92 9.06 -5.72
N LEU A 46 -9.11 10.03 -6.18
CA LEU A 46 -8.34 9.86 -7.41
C LEU A 46 -7.34 8.70 -7.33
N PRO A 47 -6.50 8.55 -6.28
CA PRO A 47 -5.62 7.38 -6.16
C PRO A 47 -6.39 6.08 -5.96
N HIS A 48 -7.36 6.06 -5.04
CA HIS A 48 -7.97 4.82 -4.58
C HIS A 48 -8.95 4.21 -5.58
N PHE A 49 -9.61 5.02 -6.40
CA PHE A 49 -10.61 4.54 -7.36
C PHE A 49 -10.17 4.67 -8.82
N LEU A 50 -9.06 5.36 -9.12
CA LEU A 50 -8.56 5.48 -10.49
C LEU A 50 -7.11 4.97 -10.60
N LEU A 51 -6.13 5.54 -9.87
CA LEU A 51 -4.71 5.19 -10.07
C LEU A 51 -4.38 3.77 -9.60
N TYR A 52 -4.80 3.35 -8.39
CA TYR A 52 -4.52 2.00 -7.89
C TYR A 52 -5.26 0.92 -8.69
N PRO A 53 -6.54 1.07 -9.04
CA PRO A 53 -7.20 0.15 -9.96
C PRO A 53 -6.52 0.07 -11.32
N ALA A 54 -6.08 1.19 -11.89
CA ALA A 54 -5.34 1.20 -13.15
C ALA A 54 -4.00 0.46 -13.02
N ALA A 55 -3.23 0.68 -11.96
CA ALA A 55 -1.99 -0.04 -11.70
C ALA A 55 -2.21 -1.55 -11.54
N ASN A 56 -3.28 -1.95 -10.83
CA ASN A 56 -3.68 -3.35 -10.68
C ASN A 56 -4.07 -3.98 -12.02
N GLY A 57 -4.88 -3.28 -12.82
CA GLY A 57 -5.29 -3.73 -14.15
C GLY A 57 -4.11 -3.86 -15.09
N TYR A 58 -3.21 -2.87 -15.10
CA TYR A 58 -2.00 -2.89 -15.92
C TYR A 58 -1.08 -4.07 -15.56
N ASN A 59 -0.92 -4.35 -14.27
CA ASN A 59 -0.20 -5.52 -13.81
C ASN A 59 -0.85 -6.81 -14.33
N SER A 60 -2.17 -6.98 -14.16
CA SER A 60 -2.89 -8.15 -14.65
C SER A 60 -2.80 -8.32 -16.15
N TYR A 61 -2.81 -7.23 -16.93
CA TYR A 61 -2.72 -7.28 -18.40
C TYR A 61 -1.42 -7.92 -18.88
N PHE A 62 -0.29 -7.58 -18.24
CA PHE A 62 1.01 -8.11 -18.63
C PHE A 62 1.31 -9.48 -18.02
N ASP A 63 0.76 -9.77 -16.84
CA ASP A 63 1.06 -11.03 -16.15
C ASP A 63 0.20 -12.19 -16.62
N LYS A 64 -1.06 -11.91 -16.95
CA LYS A 64 -2.04 -12.92 -17.38
C LYS A 64 -2.09 -14.13 -16.42
N ASP A 65 -2.06 -13.84 -15.11
CA ASP A 65 -2.08 -14.87 -14.07
C ASP A 65 -3.30 -15.77 -14.19
N GLU A 66 -3.07 -17.07 -14.10
CA GLU A 66 -4.12 -18.10 -14.01
C GLU A 66 -4.44 -18.43 -12.53
N GLY A 67 -3.45 -18.24 -11.66
CA GLY A 67 -3.57 -18.42 -10.21
C GLY A 67 -4.05 -17.17 -9.49
N SER A 68 -4.13 -17.26 -8.15
CA SER A 68 -4.63 -16.16 -7.30
C SER A 68 -3.72 -14.93 -7.36
N ILE A 69 -4.30 -13.74 -7.51
CA ILE A 69 -3.59 -12.45 -7.56
C ILE A 69 -4.29 -11.38 -6.71
N GLY A 70 -3.52 -10.66 -5.91
CA GLY A 70 -4.08 -9.61 -5.06
C GLY A 70 -5.27 -10.11 -4.25
N ILE A 71 -6.46 -9.57 -4.50
CA ILE A 71 -7.70 -9.99 -3.81
C ILE A 71 -8.53 -11.01 -4.62
N LEU A 72 -8.06 -11.44 -5.78
CA LEU A 72 -8.76 -12.38 -6.65
C LEU A 72 -8.22 -13.80 -6.43
N GLU A 73 -9.08 -14.72 -5.99
CA GLU A 73 -8.71 -16.13 -5.83
C GLU A 73 -8.66 -16.85 -7.20
N LYS A 74 -9.55 -16.48 -8.10
CA LYS A 74 -9.64 -17.00 -9.48
C LYS A 74 -9.87 -15.84 -10.45
N PRO A 75 -8.81 -15.25 -11.00
CA PRO A 75 -8.95 -14.17 -11.95
C PRO A 75 -9.57 -14.67 -13.26
N PRO A 76 -10.47 -13.91 -13.91
CA PRO A 76 -10.95 -14.22 -15.25
C PRO A 76 -9.85 -14.02 -16.29
N THR A 77 -10.06 -14.52 -17.51
CA THR A 77 -9.14 -14.26 -18.62
C THR A 77 -9.07 -12.77 -18.92
N VAL A 78 -7.86 -12.25 -19.09
CA VAL A 78 -7.58 -10.84 -19.40
C VAL A 78 -8.00 -10.50 -20.83
N THR A 79 -8.58 -9.32 -21.02
CA THR A 79 -8.97 -8.78 -22.34
C THR A 79 -8.12 -7.55 -22.71
N ASP A 80 -8.01 -7.25 -24.02
CA ASP A 80 -7.26 -6.07 -24.48
C ASP A 80 -7.91 -4.74 -24.05
N GLU A 81 -9.21 -4.75 -23.79
CA GLU A 81 -9.94 -3.63 -23.23
C GLU A 81 -9.31 -3.14 -21.90
N LEU A 82 -8.81 -4.06 -21.08
CA LEU A 82 -8.18 -3.72 -19.78
C LEU A 82 -7.00 -2.77 -19.96
N TYR A 83 -6.16 -2.97 -20.98
CA TYR A 83 -5.01 -2.11 -21.24
C TYR A 83 -5.43 -0.64 -21.45
N TRP A 84 -6.40 -0.41 -22.36
CA TRP A 84 -6.89 0.94 -22.66
C TRP A 84 -7.65 1.56 -21.49
N THR A 85 -8.39 0.75 -20.74
CA THR A 85 -9.10 1.19 -19.54
C THR A 85 -8.11 1.72 -18.48
N THR A 86 -6.96 1.05 -18.27
CA THR A 86 -5.95 1.55 -17.31
C THR A 86 -5.39 2.91 -17.71
N TRP A 87 -5.08 3.11 -19.00
CA TRP A 87 -4.61 4.40 -19.49
C TRP A 87 -5.66 5.51 -19.37
N ALA A 88 -6.92 5.18 -19.64
CA ALA A 88 -8.02 6.14 -19.47
C ALA A 88 -8.20 6.57 -18.02
N LEU A 89 -8.19 5.63 -17.07
CA LEU A 89 -8.31 5.92 -15.64
C LEU A 89 -7.15 6.79 -15.14
N GLU A 90 -5.92 6.47 -15.51
CA GLU A 90 -4.74 7.28 -15.16
C GLU A 90 -4.80 8.67 -15.77
N GLY A 91 -5.17 8.76 -17.05
CA GLY A 91 -5.32 10.04 -17.75
C GLY A 91 -6.37 10.94 -17.07
N ILE A 92 -7.53 10.37 -16.71
CA ILE A 92 -8.57 11.10 -15.95
C ILE A 92 -8.02 11.57 -14.59
N ALA A 93 -7.37 10.69 -13.84
CA ALA A 93 -6.85 11.03 -12.49
C ALA A 93 -5.80 12.16 -12.58
N VAL A 94 -4.86 12.07 -13.52
CA VAL A 94 -3.82 13.07 -13.74
C VAL A 94 -4.44 14.40 -14.21
N LEU A 95 -5.38 14.38 -15.16
CA LEU A 95 -6.03 15.58 -15.67
C LEU A 95 -6.84 16.29 -14.59
N VAL A 96 -7.68 15.55 -13.85
CA VAL A 96 -8.49 16.11 -12.77
C VAL A 96 -7.57 16.64 -11.67
N GLY A 97 -6.53 15.91 -11.29
CA GLY A 97 -5.54 16.33 -10.30
C GLY A 97 -4.77 17.59 -10.73
N ALA A 98 -4.40 17.70 -12.00
CA ALA A 98 -3.71 18.87 -12.54
C ALA A 98 -4.59 20.16 -12.55
N VAL A 99 -5.91 19.99 -12.70
CA VAL A 99 -6.85 21.13 -12.77
C VAL A 99 -7.34 21.54 -11.37
N LEU A 100 -7.58 20.57 -10.48
CA LEU A 100 -8.28 20.80 -9.21
C LEU A 100 -7.39 20.69 -7.97
N LEU A 101 -6.16 20.17 -8.11
CA LEU A 101 -5.23 20.00 -6.98
C LEU A 101 -3.90 20.67 -7.28
N ASN A 102 -2.96 20.57 -6.34
CA ASN A 102 -1.66 21.23 -6.44
C ASN A 102 -0.56 20.36 -7.08
N SER A 103 0.62 20.96 -7.26
CA SER A 103 1.79 20.30 -7.88
C SER A 103 2.30 19.08 -7.09
N SER A 104 2.10 19.02 -5.76
CA SER A 104 2.50 17.88 -4.94
C SER A 104 1.69 16.64 -5.28
N PHE A 105 0.37 16.79 -5.45
CA PHE A 105 -0.49 15.71 -5.91
C PHE A 105 -0.07 15.26 -7.32
N LEU A 106 0.09 16.21 -8.24
CA LEU A 106 0.43 15.90 -9.62
C LEU A 106 1.77 15.15 -9.74
N ALA A 107 2.80 15.61 -9.03
CA ALA A 107 4.09 14.95 -9.01
C ALA A 107 4.01 13.50 -8.48
N THR A 108 3.24 13.30 -7.39
CA THR A 108 3.04 11.97 -6.79
C THR A 108 2.23 11.05 -7.70
N ALA A 109 1.18 11.57 -8.33
CA ALA A 109 0.37 10.81 -9.29
C ALA A 109 1.20 10.37 -10.51
N LEU A 110 1.98 11.28 -11.09
CA LEU A 110 2.87 10.97 -12.22
C LEU A 110 3.96 9.96 -11.82
N LEU A 111 4.56 10.11 -10.64
CA LEU A 111 5.51 9.12 -10.11
C LEU A 111 4.85 7.74 -10.01
N GLY A 112 3.65 7.66 -9.45
CA GLY A 112 2.88 6.43 -9.33
C GLY A 112 2.57 5.79 -10.68
N VAL A 113 2.14 6.57 -11.67
CA VAL A 113 1.88 6.09 -13.03
C VAL A 113 3.16 5.55 -13.68
N VAL A 114 4.24 6.31 -13.69
CA VAL A 114 5.53 5.88 -14.27
C VAL A 114 6.03 4.61 -13.58
N PHE A 115 5.96 4.59 -12.24
CA PHE A 115 6.42 3.43 -11.47
C PHE A 115 5.58 2.19 -11.74
N SER A 116 4.24 2.29 -11.79
CA SER A 116 3.36 1.16 -12.07
C SER A 116 3.63 0.54 -13.46
N LYS A 117 3.93 1.39 -14.45
CA LYS A 117 4.34 0.94 -15.81
C LYS A 117 5.71 0.23 -15.74
N ALA A 118 6.71 0.86 -15.14
CA ALA A 118 8.05 0.27 -15.00
C ALA A 118 8.04 -1.04 -14.20
N TYR A 119 7.16 -1.16 -13.21
CA TYR A 119 6.99 -2.37 -12.40
C TYR A 119 6.54 -3.57 -13.23
N SER A 120 5.57 -3.40 -14.14
CA SER A 120 4.89 -4.49 -14.83
C SER A 120 5.29 -4.65 -16.30
N HIS A 121 5.71 -3.56 -16.98
CA HIS A 121 5.99 -3.60 -18.42
C HIS A 121 7.19 -4.50 -18.75
N PRO A 122 7.10 -5.40 -19.75
CA PRO A 122 8.15 -6.39 -20.07
C PRO A 122 9.53 -5.78 -20.35
N ALA A 123 9.60 -4.56 -20.89
CA ALA A 123 10.88 -3.90 -21.21
C ALA A 123 11.69 -3.49 -19.95
N VAL A 124 11.03 -3.28 -18.81
CA VAL A 124 11.68 -2.83 -17.56
C VAL A 124 11.50 -3.87 -16.46
N ARG A 125 10.26 -4.27 -16.18
CA ARG A 125 9.83 -5.34 -15.29
C ARG A 125 10.54 -5.33 -13.93
N ILE A 126 10.45 -4.21 -13.21
CA ILE A 126 11.11 -4.03 -11.89
C ILE A 126 10.79 -5.19 -10.93
N LYS A 127 9.59 -5.76 -11.00
CA LYS A 127 9.16 -6.86 -10.13
C LYS A 127 9.98 -8.15 -10.30
N ALA A 128 10.66 -8.34 -11.41
CA ALA A 128 11.55 -9.49 -11.65
C ALA A 128 12.88 -9.37 -10.88
N TYR A 129 13.18 -8.22 -10.28
CA TYR A 129 14.40 -7.98 -9.53
C TYR A 129 14.09 -7.99 -8.01
N PRO A 130 14.47 -9.04 -7.26
CA PRO A 130 13.97 -9.31 -5.92
C PRO A 130 14.21 -8.18 -4.92
N ILE A 131 15.46 -7.70 -4.81
CA ILE A 131 15.85 -6.66 -3.86
C ILE A 131 15.29 -5.30 -4.31
N LEU A 132 15.38 -5.01 -5.61
CA LEU A 132 14.94 -3.74 -6.17
C LEU A 132 13.43 -3.53 -5.98
N SER A 133 12.63 -4.53 -6.32
CA SER A 133 11.18 -4.45 -6.13
C SER A 133 10.78 -4.40 -4.66
N TRP A 134 11.45 -5.18 -3.80
CA TRP A 134 11.20 -5.18 -2.36
C TRP A 134 11.46 -3.81 -1.72
N ILE A 135 12.46 -3.06 -2.20
CA ILE A 135 12.75 -1.71 -1.68
C ILE A 135 11.88 -0.65 -2.36
N LEU A 136 11.83 -0.63 -3.70
CA LEU A 136 11.19 0.46 -4.43
C LEU A 136 9.68 0.52 -4.25
N VAL A 137 8.97 -0.63 -4.22
CA VAL A 137 7.52 -0.63 -4.01
C VAL A 137 7.15 -0.01 -2.67
N PRO A 138 7.72 -0.45 -1.52
CA PRO A 138 7.49 0.19 -0.23
C PRO A 138 7.91 1.66 -0.17
N VAL A 139 9.00 2.07 -0.83
CA VAL A 139 9.42 3.48 -0.87
C VAL A 139 8.39 4.33 -1.60
N VAL A 140 7.92 3.89 -2.77
CA VAL A 140 6.91 4.65 -3.54
C VAL A 140 5.57 4.67 -2.82
N GLN A 141 5.09 3.53 -2.32
CA GLN A 141 3.80 3.43 -1.63
C GLN A 141 3.82 3.99 -0.20
N GLY A 142 4.96 4.01 0.45
CA GLY A 142 5.15 4.56 1.81
C GLY A 142 5.66 6.00 1.76
N TYR A 143 6.97 6.15 1.63
CA TYR A 143 7.63 7.46 1.76
C TYR A 143 7.12 8.49 0.76
N CYS A 144 7.11 8.17 -0.54
CA CYS A 144 6.67 9.11 -1.56
C CYS A 144 5.17 9.44 -1.42
N SER A 145 4.34 8.46 -1.05
CA SER A 145 2.90 8.69 -0.84
C SER A 145 2.64 9.56 0.39
N ILE A 146 3.33 9.34 1.52
CA ILE A 146 3.20 10.20 2.71
C ILE A 146 3.56 11.65 2.35
N LEU A 147 4.72 11.89 1.72
CA LEU A 147 5.13 13.22 1.32
C LEU A 147 4.16 13.86 0.33
N GLY A 148 3.73 13.10 -0.67
CA GLY A 148 2.85 13.61 -1.70
C GLY A 148 1.45 13.94 -1.19
N ILE A 149 0.86 13.08 -0.36
CA ILE A 149 -0.47 13.29 0.22
C ILE A 149 -0.43 14.47 1.21
N THR A 150 0.58 14.53 2.10
CA THR A 150 0.70 15.66 3.04
C THR A 150 0.94 16.98 2.31
N GLY A 151 1.81 17.01 1.30
CA GLY A 151 2.04 18.19 0.47
C GLY A 151 0.80 18.59 -0.34
N ALA A 152 0.00 17.62 -0.78
CA ALA A 152 -1.27 17.89 -1.46
C ALA A 152 -2.32 18.48 -0.51
N LEU A 153 -2.44 17.95 0.70
CA LEU A 153 -3.39 18.43 1.71
C LEU A 153 -3.06 19.84 2.23
N LEU A 154 -1.77 20.15 2.44
CA LEU A 154 -1.34 21.46 2.96
C LEU A 154 -1.34 22.56 1.89
N SER A 155 -1.48 22.23 0.61
CA SER A 155 -1.34 23.20 -0.50
C SER A 155 -0.06 24.04 -0.44
N SER A 156 0.97 23.56 0.27
CA SER A 156 2.22 24.27 0.51
C SER A 156 3.44 23.34 0.46
N SER A 157 4.59 23.91 0.10
CA SER A 157 5.88 23.18 0.11
C SER A 157 6.50 23.06 1.50
N THR A 158 5.92 23.68 2.52
CA THR A 158 6.48 23.67 3.90
C THR A 158 6.47 22.27 4.52
N GLY A 159 5.54 21.40 4.14
CA GLY A 159 5.50 19.99 4.58
C GLY A 159 6.76 19.19 4.22
N TYR A 160 7.44 19.55 3.13
CA TYR A 160 8.70 18.88 2.73
C TYR A 160 9.91 19.24 3.60
N GLN A 161 9.81 20.20 4.52
CA GLN A 161 10.87 20.58 5.45
C GLN A 161 10.64 19.99 6.85
N ASP A 162 9.49 19.41 7.11
CA ASP A 162 9.16 18.84 8.42
C ASP A 162 9.75 17.42 8.56
N MET A 163 10.74 17.27 9.43
CA MET A 163 11.36 15.97 9.74
C MET A 163 10.35 14.95 10.25
N ARG A 164 9.27 15.39 10.90
CA ARG A 164 8.18 14.52 11.36
C ARG A 164 7.52 13.80 10.19
N ILE A 165 7.25 14.50 9.08
CA ILE A 165 6.64 13.91 7.87
C ILE A 165 7.61 12.93 7.19
N HIS A 166 8.90 13.26 7.13
CA HIS A 166 9.91 12.35 6.60
C HIS A 166 10.02 11.06 7.40
N LEU A 167 10.02 11.16 8.73
CA LEU A 167 10.05 9.99 9.59
C LEU A 167 8.76 9.16 9.47
N ALA A 168 7.59 9.80 9.37
CA ALA A 168 6.34 9.10 9.09
C ALA A 168 6.41 8.30 7.78
N GLY A 169 6.97 8.89 6.72
CA GLY A 169 7.20 8.21 5.43
C GLY A 169 8.16 7.03 5.54
N ILE A 170 9.29 7.19 6.25
CA ILE A 170 10.25 6.11 6.49
C ILE A 170 9.60 4.96 7.26
N LEU A 171 8.86 5.25 8.32
CA LEU A 171 8.19 4.23 9.13
C LEU A 171 7.10 3.49 8.34
N THR A 172 6.34 4.20 7.52
CA THR A 172 5.36 3.59 6.60
C THR A 172 6.07 2.67 5.61
N THR A 173 7.22 3.09 5.06
CA THR A 173 8.04 2.25 4.18
C THR A 173 8.51 0.99 4.90
N LEU A 174 9.03 1.09 6.13
CA LEU A 174 9.45 -0.07 6.93
C LEU A 174 8.30 -1.04 7.19
N GLN A 175 7.10 -0.53 7.45
CA GLN A 175 5.91 -1.36 7.62
C GLN A 175 5.55 -2.09 6.31
N LEU A 176 5.60 -1.40 5.18
CA LEU A 176 5.33 -2.00 3.87
C LEU A 176 6.41 -3.01 3.45
N LEU A 177 7.69 -2.83 3.86
CA LEU A 177 8.74 -3.85 3.68
C LEU A 177 8.40 -5.19 4.36
N ALA A 178 7.61 -5.17 5.45
CA ALA A 178 7.10 -6.37 6.08
C ALA A 178 5.94 -7.01 5.29
N PHE A 179 5.01 -6.20 4.78
CA PHE A 179 3.80 -6.70 4.12
C PHE A 179 4.02 -7.10 2.66
N TYR A 180 4.84 -6.38 1.91
CA TYR A 180 5.05 -6.61 0.49
C TYR A 180 5.46 -8.06 0.15
N PRO A 181 6.49 -8.67 0.79
CA PRO A 181 6.87 -10.04 0.48
C PRO A 181 5.82 -11.07 0.91
N MET A 182 4.97 -10.74 1.89
CA MET A 182 3.88 -11.62 2.30
C MET A 182 2.80 -11.79 1.21
N GLY A 183 2.64 -10.79 0.34
CA GLY A 183 1.78 -10.87 -0.84
C GLY A 183 2.29 -11.81 -1.93
N GLN A 184 3.54 -12.25 -1.85
CA GLN A 184 4.20 -13.10 -2.84
C GLN A 184 4.25 -14.59 -2.45
N VAL A 185 4.04 -14.93 -1.16
CA VAL A 185 4.27 -16.31 -0.66
C VAL A 185 3.41 -17.37 -1.34
N TYR A 186 2.20 -17.02 -1.78
CA TYR A 186 1.28 -17.94 -2.45
C TYR A 186 1.42 -17.93 -3.97
N GLN A 187 2.27 -17.06 -4.54
CA GLN A 187 2.46 -16.88 -5.99
C GLN A 187 3.75 -17.53 -6.51
N HIS A 188 4.52 -18.24 -5.68
CA HIS A 188 5.82 -18.80 -6.04
C HIS A 188 5.80 -19.64 -7.32
N ASP A 189 4.72 -20.40 -7.57
CA ASP A 189 4.62 -21.24 -8.77
C ASP A 189 4.37 -20.40 -10.03
N GLU A 190 3.53 -19.36 -9.94
CA GLU A 190 3.31 -18.43 -11.04
C GLU A 190 4.56 -17.58 -11.34
N ASP A 191 5.24 -17.10 -10.30
CA ASP A 191 6.49 -16.35 -10.45
C ASP A 191 7.56 -17.18 -11.14
N ARG A 192 7.73 -18.47 -10.75
CA ARG A 192 8.67 -19.40 -11.43
C ARG A 192 8.31 -19.61 -12.90
N LYS A 193 7.05 -19.82 -13.24
CA LYS A 193 6.60 -20.01 -14.62
C LYS A 193 6.92 -18.80 -15.50
N ARG A 194 6.82 -17.59 -14.96
CA ARG A 194 7.13 -16.34 -15.68
C ARG A 194 8.61 -15.95 -15.67
N GLY A 195 9.42 -16.61 -14.86
CA GLY A 195 10.82 -16.23 -14.64
C GLY A 195 11.00 -14.99 -13.76
N ASP A 196 9.98 -14.59 -13.00
CA ASP A 196 10.06 -13.49 -12.04
C ASP A 196 10.77 -13.97 -10.77
N MET A 197 11.88 -13.34 -10.43
CA MET A 197 12.62 -13.64 -9.21
C MET A 197 12.21 -12.68 -8.11
N THR A 198 11.18 -13.02 -7.33
CA THR A 198 10.69 -12.19 -6.22
C THR A 198 11.49 -12.42 -4.94
N ILE A 199 11.48 -11.46 -4.01
CA ILE A 199 12.19 -11.60 -2.71
C ILE A 199 11.67 -12.79 -1.91
N SER A 200 10.38 -13.04 -1.93
CA SER A 200 9.75 -14.17 -1.27
C SER A 200 10.22 -15.50 -1.88
N LEU A 201 10.36 -15.56 -3.20
CA LEU A 201 10.87 -16.75 -3.90
C LEU A 201 12.34 -17.03 -3.55
N VAL A 202 13.18 -15.99 -3.46
CA VAL A 202 14.60 -16.10 -3.07
C VAL A 202 14.76 -16.61 -1.65
N LEU A 203 13.96 -16.09 -0.71
CA LEU A 203 14.05 -16.45 0.72
C LEU A 203 13.34 -17.77 1.06
N GLY A 204 12.47 -18.24 0.17
CA GLY A 204 11.52 -19.29 0.47
C GLY A 204 10.44 -18.86 1.46
N VAL A 205 9.46 -19.72 1.68
CA VAL A 205 8.28 -19.40 2.51
C VAL A 205 8.69 -18.99 3.93
N ARG A 206 9.43 -19.85 4.64
CA ARG A 206 9.84 -19.57 6.03
C ARG A 206 10.76 -18.35 6.14
N GLY A 207 11.66 -18.16 5.15
CA GLY A 207 12.54 -16.98 5.10
C GLY A 207 11.74 -15.69 4.96
N THR A 208 10.69 -15.69 4.14
CA THR A 208 9.76 -14.56 3.97
C THR A 208 9.06 -14.19 5.27
N PHE A 209 8.57 -15.16 6.03
CA PHE A 209 7.96 -14.90 7.34
C PHE A 209 8.96 -14.32 8.34
N LYS A 210 10.22 -14.82 8.37
CA LYS A 210 11.27 -14.24 9.24
C LYS A 210 11.55 -12.78 8.87
N LEU A 211 11.72 -12.49 7.58
CA LEU A 211 11.93 -11.12 7.11
C LEU A 211 10.76 -10.21 7.50
N ALA A 212 9.52 -10.65 7.28
CA ALA A 212 8.32 -9.89 7.63
C ALA A 212 8.26 -9.58 9.14
N TRP A 213 8.53 -10.56 10.00
CA TRP A 213 8.58 -10.35 11.45
C TRP A 213 9.67 -9.36 11.87
N CYS A 214 10.88 -9.46 11.30
CA CYS A 214 11.95 -8.52 11.59
C CYS A 214 11.59 -7.10 11.17
N CYS A 215 11.10 -6.90 9.94
CA CYS A 215 10.69 -5.59 9.46
C CYS A 215 9.53 -5.01 10.28
N ALA A 216 8.52 -5.83 10.62
CA ALA A 216 7.39 -5.40 11.44
C ALA A 216 7.83 -4.98 12.85
N ALA A 217 8.75 -5.72 13.49
CA ALA A 217 9.28 -5.37 14.80
C ALA A 217 10.01 -4.03 14.78
N VAL A 218 10.87 -3.79 13.76
CA VAL A 218 11.58 -2.52 13.60
C VAL A 218 10.61 -1.37 13.32
N ALA A 219 9.65 -1.56 12.43
CA ALA A 219 8.64 -0.56 12.12
C ALA A 219 7.81 -0.17 13.35
N ASN A 220 7.29 -1.16 14.08
CA ASN A 220 6.46 -0.92 15.26
C ASN A 220 7.23 -0.24 16.41
N ALA A 221 8.49 -0.63 16.65
CA ALA A 221 9.36 0.05 17.60
C ALA A 221 9.60 1.51 17.17
N GLY A 222 9.84 1.74 15.88
CA GLY A 222 9.97 3.06 15.31
C GLY A 222 8.71 3.92 15.47
N PHE A 223 7.52 3.36 15.22
CA PHE A 223 6.25 4.06 15.44
C PHE A 223 6.03 4.44 16.91
N LEU A 224 6.35 3.55 17.85
CA LEU A 224 6.26 3.88 19.29
C LEU A 224 7.19 5.06 19.62
N LEU A 225 8.44 5.02 19.18
CA LEU A 225 9.39 6.12 19.38
C LEU A 225 8.90 7.41 18.71
N TYR A 226 8.37 7.33 17.50
CA TYR A 226 7.80 8.46 16.78
C TYR A 226 6.67 9.13 17.55
N PHE A 227 5.69 8.35 18.06
CA PHE A 227 4.58 8.91 18.83
C PHE A 227 5.04 9.50 20.17
N VAL A 228 6.00 8.86 20.86
CA VAL A 228 6.61 9.41 22.07
C VAL A 228 7.30 10.75 21.81
N THR A 229 7.91 10.90 20.63
CA THR A 229 8.68 12.11 20.30
C THR A 229 7.80 13.27 19.87
N TYR A 230 6.74 13.00 19.10
CA TYR A 230 6.00 14.04 18.38
C TYR A 230 4.59 14.33 18.89
N TYR A 231 4.05 13.51 19.81
CA TYR A 231 2.69 13.68 20.32
C TYR A 231 2.69 14.01 21.81
N LYS A 232 1.95 15.06 22.21
CA LYS A 232 1.81 15.47 23.64
C LYS A 232 1.17 14.36 24.46
N ASN A 233 0.13 13.75 23.89
CA ASN A 233 -0.65 12.67 24.54
C ASN A 233 -0.13 11.28 24.15
N TYR A 234 1.20 11.14 24.00
CA TYR A 234 1.87 9.93 23.51
C TYR A 234 1.42 8.64 24.21
N GLY A 235 1.14 8.69 25.51
CA GLY A 235 0.69 7.50 26.26
C GLY A 235 -0.60 6.92 25.68
N THR A 236 -1.60 7.77 25.43
CA THR A 236 -2.88 7.37 24.82
C THR A 236 -2.67 6.86 23.38
N VAL A 237 -1.85 7.57 22.60
CA VAL A 237 -1.59 7.19 21.20
C VAL A 237 -0.84 5.85 21.12
N CYS A 238 0.18 5.64 21.97
CA CYS A 238 0.91 4.37 22.02
C CYS A 238 0.02 3.21 22.48
N LEU A 239 -0.85 3.41 23.46
CA LEU A 239 -1.80 2.38 23.90
C LEU A 239 -2.79 2.02 22.79
N ALA A 240 -3.32 3.01 22.08
CA ALA A 240 -4.21 2.77 20.95
C ALA A 240 -3.49 2.03 19.81
N LEU A 241 -2.24 2.41 19.49
CA LEU A 241 -1.42 1.68 18.52
C LEU A 241 -1.25 0.22 18.93
N LEU A 242 -0.77 -0.02 20.15
CA LEU A 242 -0.57 -1.38 20.66
C LEU A 242 -1.84 -2.20 20.61
N GLY A 243 -2.98 -1.62 20.99
CA GLY A 243 -4.29 -2.25 20.87
C GLY A 243 -4.65 -2.63 19.43
N SER A 244 -4.38 -1.74 18.47
CA SER A 244 -4.64 -1.99 17.05
C SER A 244 -3.73 -3.07 16.46
N LEU A 245 -2.53 -3.24 16.98
CA LEU A 245 -1.58 -4.26 16.52
C LEU A 245 -1.89 -5.67 17.06
N VAL A 246 -2.66 -5.81 18.15
CA VAL A 246 -2.95 -7.13 18.74
C VAL A 246 -3.63 -8.09 17.77
N PRO A 247 -4.75 -7.75 17.10
CA PRO A 247 -5.44 -8.72 16.24
C PRO A 247 -4.58 -9.24 15.08
N PRO A 248 -3.92 -8.39 14.25
CA PRO A 248 -3.09 -8.87 13.16
C PRO A 248 -1.85 -9.63 13.65
N THR A 249 -1.25 -9.25 14.79
CA THR A 249 -0.09 -9.95 15.36
C THR A 249 -0.46 -11.34 15.87
N VAL A 250 -1.57 -11.48 16.60
CA VAL A 250 -2.06 -12.79 17.08
C VAL A 250 -2.37 -13.70 15.89
N TYR A 251 -3.02 -13.16 14.86
CA TYR A 251 -3.29 -13.92 13.64
C TYR A 251 -2.00 -14.35 12.94
N ALA A 252 -1.08 -13.41 12.69
CA ALA A 252 0.20 -13.67 12.04
C ALA A 252 1.03 -14.71 12.81
N TRP A 253 1.05 -14.64 14.14
CA TRP A 253 1.72 -15.63 14.99
C TRP A 253 1.14 -17.03 14.81
N GLY A 254 -0.19 -17.17 14.93
CA GLY A 254 -0.86 -18.45 14.74
C GLY A 254 -0.69 -19.02 13.34
N TRP A 255 -0.72 -18.14 12.31
CA TRP A 255 -0.46 -18.52 10.92
C TRP A 255 0.99 -18.96 10.70
N SER A 256 1.96 -18.22 11.24
CA SER A 256 3.37 -18.58 11.20
C SER A 256 3.61 -19.98 11.79
N ARG A 257 3.00 -20.33 12.93
CA ARG A 257 3.13 -21.67 13.52
C ARG A 257 2.65 -22.76 12.58
N ARG A 258 1.53 -22.55 11.87
CA ARG A 258 1.04 -23.52 10.87
C ARG A 258 2.01 -23.63 9.70
N VAL A 259 2.53 -22.52 9.20
CA VAL A 259 3.52 -22.51 8.11
C VAL A 259 4.84 -23.17 8.51
N TRP A 260 5.26 -23.06 9.78
CA TRP A 260 6.42 -23.78 10.29
C TRP A 260 6.22 -25.32 10.28
N ALA A 261 5.01 -25.79 10.54
CA ALA A 261 4.66 -27.21 10.47
C ALA A 261 4.52 -27.67 9.02
N ASP A 262 3.83 -26.90 8.16
CA ASP A 262 3.62 -27.18 6.74
C ASP A 262 3.64 -25.89 5.93
N GLU A 263 4.61 -25.74 5.03
CA GLU A 263 4.75 -24.53 4.18
C GLU A 263 3.55 -24.30 3.25
N LYS A 264 2.76 -25.34 2.94
CA LYS A 264 1.52 -25.21 2.16
C LYS A 264 0.45 -24.38 2.85
N ALA A 265 0.57 -24.16 4.17
CA ALA A 265 -0.29 -23.25 4.92
C ALA A 265 -0.04 -21.76 4.59
N ALA A 266 1.03 -21.42 3.85
CA ALA A 266 1.29 -20.10 3.31
C ALA A 266 0.48 -19.87 2.02
N ASP A 267 -0.84 -19.87 2.15
CA ASP A 267 -1.80 -19.81 1.06
C ASP A 267 -2.41 -18.41 0.85
N PHE A 268 -3.16 -18.27 -0.24
CA PHE A 268 -3.88 -17.05 -0.59
C PHE A 268 -4.83 -16.59 0.53
N LYS A 269 -5.61 -17.52 1.11
CA LYS A 269 -6.61 -17.19 2.15
C LYS A 269 -5.95 -16.67 3.43
N GLY A 270 -4.85 -17.32 3.82
CA GLY A 270 -4.04 -16.87 4.97
C GLY A 270 -3.48 -15.48 4.78
N THR A 271 -2.92 -15.20 3.58
CA THR A 271 -2.39 -13.89 3.22
C THR A 271 -3.48 -12.82 3.21
N MET A 272 -4.60 -13.09 2.54
CA MET A 272 -5.70 -12.11 2.47
C MET A 272 -6.28 -11.82 3.85
N LYS A 273 -6.43 -12.81 4.70
CA LYS A 273 -6.92 -12.60 6.07
C LYS A 273 -5.97 -11.70 6.87
N LEU A 274 -4.66 -11.89 6.75
CA LEU A 274 -3.67 -10.98 7.37
C LEU A 274 -3.81 -9.56 6.84
N PHE A 275 -3.91 -9.39 5.51
CA PHE A 275 -3.99 -8.08 4.89
C PHE A 275 -5.26 -7.33 5.25
N TRP A 276 -6.44 -7.98 5.16
CA TRP A 276 -7.70 -7.37 5.55
C TRP A 276 -7.74 -7.00 7.03
N LEU A 277 -7.27 -7.87 7.90
CA LEU A 277 -7.21 -7.61 9.34
C LEU A 277 -6.25 -6.49 9.67
N GLY A 278 -5.06 -6.49 9.08
CA GLY A 278 -4.06 -5.42 9.25
C GLY A 278 -4.57 -4.08 8.74
N ALA A 279 -5.16 -4.05 7.53
CA ALA A 279 -5.72 -2.83 6.96
C ALA A 279 -6.89 -2.30 7.80
N MET A 280 -7.78 -3.16 8.28
CA MET A 280 -8.89 -2.76 9.14
C MET A 280 -8.38 -2.11 10.44
N CYS A 281 -7.45 -2.74 11.12
CA CYS A 281 -6.90 -2.22 12.37
C CYS A 281 -6.13 -0.90 12.15
N ASN A 282 -5.33 -0.80 11.09
CA ASN A 282 -4.60 0.40 10.75
C ASN A 282 -5.53 1.55 10.33
N ASN A 283 -6.57 1.28 9.51
CA ASN A 283 -7.56 2.29 9.14
C ASN A 283 -8.27 2.84 10.39
N LEU A 284 -8.76 1.96 11.27
CA LEU A 284 -9.43 2.39 12.50
C LEU A 284 -8.48 3.21 13.39
N PHE A 285 -7.22 2.78 13.54
CA PHE A 285 -6.23 3.50 14.32
C PHE A 285 -5.93 4.87 13.72
N TYR A 286 -5.63 4.98 12.42
CA TYR A 286 -5.25 6.25 11.81
C TYR A 286 -6.43 7.21 11.65
N MET A 287 -7.65 6.73 11.39
CA MET A 287 -8.86 7.56 11.44
C MET A 287 -9.09 8.11 12.85
N TRP A 288 -8.96 7.26 13.89
CA TRP A 288 -9.02 7.71 15.28
C TRP A 288 -7.89 8.69 15.58
N LEU A 289 -6.67 8.44 15.14
CA LEU A 289 -5.52 9.33 15.33
C LEU A 289 -5.75 10.70 14.69
N THR A 290 -6.31 10.75 13.48
CA THR A 290 -6.69 12.01 12.80
C THR A 290 -7.65 12.81 13.65
N TYR A 291 -8.74 12.17 14.12
CA TYR A 291 -9.71 12.82 15.00
C TYR A 291 -9.08 13.27 16.34
N PHE A 292 -8.29 12.39 16.96
CA PHE A 292 -7.63 12.66 18.24
C PHE A 292 -6.64 13.82 18.13
N THR A 293 -5.82 13.86 17.07
CA THR A 293 -4.87 14.96 16.82
C THR A 293 -5.62 16.28 16.62
N TYR A 294 -6.70 16.27 15.85
CA TYR A 294 -7.51 17.48 15.65
C TYR A 294 -8.08 18.04 16.96
N MET A 295 -8.49 17.17 17.90
CA MET A 295 -9.16 17.60 19.15
C MET A 295 -8.21 17.92 20.29
N TYR A 296 -7.02 17.31 20.34
CA TYR A 296 -6.19 17.30 21.57
C TYR A 296 -4.72 17.63 21.37
N GLU A 297 -4.21 17.73 20.15
CA GLU A 297 -2.82 18.10 19.85
C GLU A 297 -2.68 19.54 19.34
#